data_4b82deb833a443b7a932315132abe02c
#
_entry.id   4b82deb833a443b7a932315132abe02c
#
_cell.length_a   1.000
_cell.length_b   1.000
_cell.length_c   1.000
_cell.angle_alpha   90.00
_cell.angle_beta   90.00
_cell.angle_gamma   90.00
#
_symmetry.space_group_name_H-M   'P 1'
#
loop_
_entity.id
_entity.type
_entity.pdbx_description
1 polymer ?
#
loop_
_entity_poly.entity_id
_entity_poly.type
_entity_poly.pdbx_seq_one_letter_code
_entity_poly.pdbx_strand_id
1 'polypeptide(L)'
;MVIQIDSRERQSNITKYFDEIGQKYVISKMISGDYQDVSSIDTLIDLKQSHGDGIAEICMNLTRTANHERLKKEVQRAFDINCKRFIFLIVHPTIKNIDEVHLWVNKRGQVKPYVLEKIMKTFMDRYNVEFIFTTKENAPKKIIELLGVKE
;
A
#
# COMPACT_ATOMS: atom_id res chain seq x y z
N MET A 1 -6.36 -17.05 10.12
CA MET A 1 -5.66 -15.75 10.12
C MET A 1 -6.58 -14.67 10.68
N VAL A 2 -6.08 -13.83 11.55
CA VAL A 2 -6.75 -12.62 12.02
C VAL A 2 -5.93 -11.44 11.49
N ILE A 3 -6.60 -10.51 10.80
CA ILE A 3 -5.93 -9.35 10.22
C ILE A 3 -5.94 -8.20 11.24
N GLN A 4 -4.77 -7.60 11.48
CA GLN A 4 -4.68 -6.37 12.24
C GLN A 4 -4.76 -5.19 11.28
N ILE A 5 -5.63 -4.24 11.61
CA ILE A 5 -5.82 -3.00 10.87
C ILE A 5 -5.35 -1.85 11.75
N ASP A 6 -4.48 -1.00 11.23
CA ASP A 6 -4.01 0.16 11.99
C ASP A 6 -5.19 1.06 12.39
N SER A 7 -5.18 1.54 13.64
CA SER A 7 -6.28 2.34 14.18
C SER A 7 -6.53 3.66 13.42
N ARG A 8 -5.55 4.11 12.62
CA ARG A 8 -5.67 5.31 11.79
C ARG A 8 -6.20 5.03 10.39
N GLU A 9 -6.28 3.75 10.00
CA GLU A 9 -6.83 3.35 8.71
C GLU A 9 -8.36 3.42 8.75
N ARG A 10 -8.98 4.09 7.75
CA ARG A 10 -10.41 4.39 7.73
C ARG A 10 -11.10 3.95 6.43
N GLN A 11 -10.71 2.81 5.89
CA GLN A 11 -11.23 2.34 4.60
C GLN A 11 -12.40 1.38 4.81
N SER A 12 -13.63 1.92 4.83
CA SER A 12 -14.85 1.16 5.09
C SER A 12 -15.12 0.06 4.08
N ASN A 13 -14.69 0.21 2.82
CA ASN A 13 -14.86 -0.84 1.81
C ASN A 13 -14.09 -2.12 2.17
N ILE A 14 -12.98 -1.99 2.90
CA ILE A 14 -12.19 -3.13 3.32
C ILE A 14 -12.90 -3.89 4.45
N THR A 15 -13.25 -3.20 5.52
CA THR A 15 -13.92 -3.84 6.68
C THR A 15 -15.30 -4.38 6.31
N LYS A 16 -16.03 -3.69 5.45
CA LYS A 16 -17.33 -4.16 4.96
C LYS A 16 -17.20 -5.51 4.27
N TYR A 17 -16.21 -5.65 3.40
CA TYR A 17 -15.96 -6.92 2.72
C TYR A 17 -15.56 -8.02 3.71
N PHE A 18 -14.67 -7.69 4.66
CA PHE A 18 -14.25 -8.64 5.69
C PHE A 18 -15.45 -9.14 6.49
N ASP A 19 -16.35 -8.23 6.88
CA ASP A 19 -17.58 -8.59 7.61
C ASP A 19 -18.46 -9.53 6.76
N GLU A 20 -18.63 -9.23 5.48
CA GLU A 20 -19.47 -10.00 4.58
C GLU A 20 -19.00 -11.44 4.41
N ILE A 21 -17.69 -11.68 4.37
CA ILE A 21 -17.13 -13.02 4.18
C ILE A 21 -16.72 -13.72 5.48
N GLY A 22 -16.90 -13.05 6.61
CA GLY A 22 -16.51 -13.61 7.91
C GLY A 22 -15.00 -13.59 8.18
N GLN A 23 -14.25 -12.71 7.50
CA GLN A 23 -12.81 -12.55 7.78
C GLN A 23 -12.63 -11.80 9.11
N LYS A 24 -11.99 -12.46 10.06
CA LYS A 24 -11.72 -11.85 11.38
C LYS A 24 -10.64 -10.79 11.30
N TYR A 25 -10.85 -9.70 12.01
CA TYR A 25 -9.87 -8.62 12.11
C TYR A 25 -9.96 -7.93 13.48
N VAL A 26 -8.91 -7.24 13.84
CA VAL A 26 -8.86 -6.37 15.02
C VAL A 26 -8.31 -5.02 14.60
N ILE A 27 -8.79 -3.97 15.24
CA ILE A 27 -8.31 -2.61 14.98
C ILE A 27 -7.45 -2.18 16.17
N SER A 28 -6.16 -1.94 15.92
CA SER A 28 -5.24 -1.48 16.94
C SER A 28 -4.04 -0.80 16.30
N LYS A 29 -3.32 0.01 17.06
CA LYS A 29 -2.19 0.78 16.54
C LYS A 29 -1.08 -0.16 16.05
N MET A 30 -0.63 0.07 14.81
CA MET A 30 0.51 -0.63 14.23
C MET A 30 1.75 0.27 14.25
N ILE A 31 2.93 -0.35 14.29
CA ILE A 31 4.21 0.37 14.23
C ILE A 31 4.40 0.96 12.84
N SER A 32 4.01 0.21 11.80
CA SER A 32 4.14 0.62 10.41
C SER A 32 3.10 -0.10 9.55
N GLY A 33 2.70 0.54 8.44
CA GLY A 33 1.72 -0.02 7.52
C GLY A 33 0.29 0.09 8.04
N ASP A 34 -0.65 -0.44 7.26
CA ASP A 34 -2.09 -0.38 7.53
C ASP A 34 -2.69 -1.74 7.87
N TYR A 35 -2.13 -2.82 7.33
CA TYR A 35 -2.64 -4.19 7.48
C TYR A 35 -1.51 -5.18 7.68
N GLN A 36 -1.74 -6.14 8.59
CA GLN A 36 -0.83 -7.28 8.79
C GLN A 36 -1.60 -8.46 9.36
N ASP A 37 -1.02 -9.65 9.28
CA ASP A 37 -1.47 -10.80 10.05
C ASP A 37 -1.08 -10.59 11.51
N VAL A 38 -2.04 -10.70 12.43
CA VAL A 38 -1.78 -10.54 13.87
C VAL A 38 -0.63 -11.44 14.36
N SER A 39 -0.52 -12.63 13.78
CA SER A 39 0.48 -13.62 14.22
C SER A 39 1.82 -13.49 13.50
N SER A 40 1.97 -12.57 12.53
CA SER A 40 3.18 -12.48 11.74
C SER A 40 3.41 -11.07 11.21
N ILE A 41 4.61 -10.56 11.43
CA ILE A 41 5.06 -9.27 10.87
C ILE A 41 5.81 -9.44 9.54
N ASP A 42 5.79 -10.64 8.96
CA ASP A 42 6.55 -10.92 7.73
C ASP A 42 6.13 -10.01 6.57
N THR A 43 4.84 -9.72 6.45
CA THR A 43 4.30 -8.88 5.38
C THR A 43 3.49 -7.72 5.98
N LEU A 44 3.86 -6.50 5.63
CA LEU A 44 3.09 -5.30 5.97
C LEU A 44 2.56 -4.67 4.68
N ILE A 45 1.30 -4.24 4.71
CA ILE A 45 0.65 -3.61 3.56
C ILE A 45 0.29 -2.17 3.92
N ASP A 46 0.68 -1.23 3.07
CA ASP A 46 0.25 0.17 3.10
C ASP A 46 -0.71 0.37 1.93
N LEU A 47 -1.97 0.67 2.23
CA LEU A 47 -3.02 0.81 1.21
C LEU A 47 -3.07 2.24 0.70
N LYS A 48 -2.99 2.40 -0.62
CA LYS A 48 -3.07 3.68 -1.32
C LYS A 48 -4.32 3.69 -2.20
N GLN A 49 -5.41 4.30 -1.73
CA GLN A 49 -6.65 4.36 -2.51
C GLN A 49 -7.40 5.69 -2.39
N SER A 50 -6.71 6.77 -2.03
CA SER A 50 -7.33 8.09 -1.87
C SER A 50 -8.11 8.50 -3.12
N HIS A 51 -9.40 8.81 -2.97
CA HIS A 51 -10.30 9.20 -4.06
C HIS A 51 -10.33 8.20 -5.23
N GLY A 52 -10.05 6.92 -4.97
CA GLY A 52 -10.03 5.87 -5.99
C GLY A 52 -8.79 5.87 -6.87
N ASP A 53 -7.81 6.71 -6.57
CA ASP A 53 -6.56 6.83 -7.33
C ASP A 53 -5.35 6.78 -6.40
N GLY A 54 -4.88 5.55 -6.14
CA GLY A 54 -3.71 5.34 -5.29
C GLY A 54 -2.40 5.83 -5.93
N ILE A 55 -2.37 5.98 -7.25
CA ILE A 55 -1.19 6.53 -7.93
C ILE A 55 -1.04 8.01 -7.59
N ALA A 56 -2.14 8.76 -7.55
CA ALA A 56 -2.10 10.16 -7.13
C ALA A 56 -1.58 10.28 -5.70
N GLU A 57 -2.02 9.40 -4.82
CA GLU A 57 -1.56 9.38 -3.42
C GLU A 57 -0.07 9.08 -3.33
N ILE A 58 0.42 8.03 -3.97
CA ILE A 58 1.85 7.69 -3.92
C ILE A 58 2.72 8.76 -4.60
N CYS A 59 2.20 9.41 -5.64
CA CYS A 59 2.87 10.53 -6.28
C CYS A 59 3.14 11.65 -5.28
N MET A 60 2.14 12.04 -4.50
CA MET A 60 2.31 13.05 -3.46
C MET A 60 3.29 12.59 -2.39
N ASN A 61 3.24 11.34 -2.00
CA ASN A 61 4.13 10.79 -0.97
C ASN A 61 5.59 10.78 -1.42
N LEU A 62 5.86 10.50 -2.69
CA LEU A 62 7.22 10.36 -3.20
C LEU A 62 7.84 11.68 -3.69
N THR A 63 7.02 12.63 -4.14
CA THR A 63 7.54 13.84 -4.78
C THR A 63 7.60 15.06 -3.87
N ARG A 64 6.92 15.04 -2.72
CA ARG A 64 7.00 16.11 -1.73
C ARG A 64 8.02 15.73 -0.66
N THR A 65 9.01 16.60 -0.42
CA THR A 65 10.14 16.31 0.47
C THR A 65 9.74 15.80 1.85
N ALA A 66 8.85 16.49 2.55
CA ALA A 66 8.42 16.09 3.89
C ALA A 66 7.68 14.74 3.87
N ASN A 67 6.85 14.50 2.85
CA ASN A 67 6.12 13.25 2.71
C ASN A 67 7.08 12.11 2.37
N HIS A 68 8.06 12.36 1.51
CA HIS A 68 9.06 11.38 1.13
C HIS A 68 9.87 10.92 2.36
N GLU A 69 10.29 11.84 3.19
CA GLU A 69 11.02 11.52 4.42
C GLU A 69 10.17 10.68 5.39
N ARG A 70 8.89 11.00 5.53
CA ARG A 70 7.98 10.21 6.37
C ARG A 70 7.81 8.79 5.85
N LEU A 71 7.67 8.65 4.53
CA LEU A 71 7.52 7.34 3.89
C LEU A 71 8.77 6.48 4.08
N LYS A 72 9.95 7.06 3.91
CA LYS A 72 11.22 6.38 4.17
C LYS A 72 11.31 5.87 5.60
N LYS A 73 10.93 6.71 6.56
CA LYS A 73 10.94 6.35 7.99
C LYS A 73 9.95 5.22 8.29
N GLU A 74 8.77 5.26 7.67
CA GLU A 74 7.77 4.20 7.81
C GLU A 74 8.31 2.85 7.33
N VAL A 75 8.91 2.83 6.16
CA VAL A 75 9.52 1.63 5.60
C VAL A 75 10.68 1.15 6.48
N GLN A 76 11.51 2.07 6.95
CA GLN A 76 12.63 1.71 7.83
C GLN A 76 12.15 1.09 9.15
N ARG A 77 11.10 1.65 9.75
CA ARG A 77 10.51 1.06 10.98
C ARG A 77 10.03 -0.36 10.75
N ALA A 78 9.43 -0.63 9.58
CA ALA A 78 8.97 -1.96 9.24
C ALA A 78 10.13 -2.96 9.18
N PHE A 79 11.20 -2.63 8.50
CA PHE A 79 12.36 -3.52 8.41
C PHE A 79 13.12 -3.64 9.74
N ASP A 80 13.12 -2.60 10.57
CA ASP A 80 13.72 -2.65 11.91
C ASP A 80 13.03 -3.66 12.83
N ILE A 81 11.74 -3.93 12.62
CA ILE A 81 11.01 -4.96 13.37
C ILE A 81 10.97 -6.31 12.64
N ASN A 82 11.85 -6.50 11.68
CA ASN A 82 12.04 -7.75 10.93
C ASN A 82 10.94 -8.09 9.93
N CYS A 83 10.22 -7.09 9.41
CA CYS A 83 9.35 -7.26 8.26
C CYS A 83 10.19 -7.76 7.08
N LYS A 84 9.67 -8.73 6.31
CA LYS A 84 10.37 -9.28 5.14
C LYS A 84 9.87 -8.66 3.84
N ARG A 85 8.58 -8.29 3.80
CA ARG A 85 7.96 -7.66 2.63
C ARG A 85 7.17 -6.43 3.08
N PHE A 86 7.49 -5.29 2.51
CA PHE A 86 6.68 -4.08 2.65
C PHE A 86 6.01 -3.80 1.30
N ILE A 87 4.69 -3.81 1.26
CA ILE A 87 3.91 -3.70 0.03
C ILE A 87 3.09 -2.42 0.08
N PHE A 88 3.28 -1.57 -0.94
CA PHE A 88 2.33 -0.50 -1.25
C PHE A 88 1.27 -1.08 -2.17
N LEU A 89 0.06 -1.28 -1.65
CA LEU A 89 -1.07 -1.76 -2.43
C LEU A 89 -1.79 -0.56 -3.02
N ILE A 90 -1.68 -0.41 -4.33
CA ILE A 90 -2.16 0.76 -5.06
C ILE A 90 -3.47 0.42 -5.78
N VAL A 91 -4.51 1.17 -5.43
CA VAL A 91 -5.83 1.03 -6.07
C VAL A 91 -5.89 1.95 -7.27
N HIS A 92 -6.17 1.39 -8.44
CA HIS A 92 -6.41 2.14 -9.67
C HIS A 92 -7.34 1.33 -10.58
N PRO A 93 -8.26 1.98 -11.32
CA PRO A 93 -9.21 1.24 -12.14
C PRO A 93 -8.60 0.56 -13.36
N THR A 94 -7.50 1.08 -13.91
CA THR A 94 -6.94 0.59 -15.18
C THR A 94 -5.46 0.24 -15.15
N ILE A 95 -4.64 0.93 -14.33
CA ILE A 95 -3.20 0.66 -14.23
C ILE A 95 -3.00 -0.60 -13.37
N LYS A 96 -2.32 -1.61 -13.91
CA LYS A 96 -2.21 -2.93 -13.30
C LYS A 96 -0.83 -3.29 -12.76
N ASN A 97 0.20 -2.55 -13.16
CA ASN A 97 1.55 -2.78 -12.67
C ASN A 97 2.41 -1.52 -12.83
N ILE A 98 3.60 -1.55 -12.24
CA ILE A 98 4.50 -0.40 -12.23
C ILE A 98 4.95 0.02 -13.64
N ASP A 99 5.03 -0.92 -14.57
CA ASP A 99 5.46 -0.63 -15.95
C ASP A 99 4.39 0.11 -16.76
N GLU A 100 3.19 0.23 -16.23
CA GLU A 100 2.09 0.98 -16.85
C GLU A 100 1.89 2.36 -16.25
N VAL A 101 2.66 2.76 -15.24
CA VAL A 101 2.44 4.06 -14.54
C VAL A 101 2.57 5.23 -15.50
N HIS A 102 3.39 5.13 -16.54
CA HIS A 102 3.50 6.18 -17.56
C HIS A 102 2.19 6.45 -18.31
N LEU A 103 1.22 5.53 -18.25
CA LEU A 103 -0.12 5.70 -18.85
C LEU A 103 -1.10 6.42 -17.92
N TRP A 104 -0.71 6.67 -16.66
CA TRP A 104 -1.57 7.36 -15.70
C TRP A 104 -1.82 8.81 -16.13
N VAL A 105 -3.08 9.25 -15.97
CA VAL A 105 -3.47 10.64 -16.28
C VAL A 105 -3.37 11.45 -14.99
N ASN A 106 -2.35 12.31 -14.89
CA ASN A 106 -2.18 13.21 -13.76
C ASN A 106 -3.01 14.48 -13.95
N LYS A 107 -4.18 14.53 -13.30
CA LYS A 107 -5.13 15.63 -13.44
C LYS A 107 -4.75 16.89 -12.67
N ARG A 108 -3.87 16.79 -11.68
CA ARG A 108 -3.60 17.88 -10.73
C ARG A 108 -2.16 18.34 -10.71
N GLY A 109 -1.28 17.57 -11.32
CA GLY A 109 0.10 17.68 -10.97
C GLY A 109 1.00 18.13 -12.07
N GLN A 110 2.15 18.62 -11.63
CA GLN A 110 3.26 19.00 -12.48
C GLN A 110 4.18 17.81 -12.78
N VAL A 111 4.02 16.73 -12.03
CA VAL A 111 4.85 15.53 -12.20
C VAL A 111 4.34 14.73 -13.40
N LYS A 112 5.20 14.51 -14.37
CA LYS A 112 4.86 13.71 -15.54
C LYS A 112 4.81 12.22 -15.19
N PRO A 113 3.84 11.45 -15.70
CA PRO A 113 3.70 10.04 -15.34
C PRO A 113 4.95 9.19 -15.58
N TYR A 114 5.68 9.43 -16.66
CA TYR A 114 6.92 8.67 -16.92
C TYR A 114 8.02 9.00 -15.89
N VAL A 115 8.03 10.22 -15.35
CA VAL A 115 8.95 10.60 -14.27
C VAL A 115 8.58 9.89 -12.99
N LEU A 116 7.28 9.85 -12.66
CA LEU A 116 6.79 9.12 -11.48
C LEU A 116 7.14 7.64 -11.56
N GLU A 117 6.98 7.03 -12.73
CA GLU A 117 7.34 5.62 -12.92
C GLU A 117 8.81 5.38 -12.57
N LYS A 118 9.71 6.25 -13.01
CA LYS A 118 11.14 6.16 -12.68
C LYS A 118 11.38 6.35 -11.18
N ILE A 119 10.71 7.31 -10.56
CA ILE A 119 10.83 7.57 -9.12
C ILE A 119 10.38 6.33 -8.33
N MET A 120 9.25 5.74 -8.71
CA MET A 120 8.75 4.54 -8.04
C MET A 120 9.71 3.37 -8.18
N LYS A 121 10.24 3.13 -9.37
CA LYS A 121 11.22 2.06 -9.62
C LYS A 121 12.50 2.26 -8.80
N THR A 122 12.99 3.49 -8.73
CA THR A 122 14.16 3.83 -7.91
C THR A 122 13.90 3.59 -6.42
N PHE A 123 12.73 4.01 -5.95
CA PHE A 123 12.34 3.82 -4.54
C PHE A 123 12.22 2.32 -4.21
N MET A 124 11.62 1.55 -5.10
CA MET A 124 11.48 0.10 -4.96
C MET A 124 12.84 -0.58 -4.82
N ASP A 125 13.78 -0.24 -5.69
CA ASP A 125 15.12 -0.84 -5.68
C ASP A 125 15.92 -0.40 -4.46
N ARG A 126 15.82 0.88 -4.07
CA ARG A 126 16.61 1.43 -2.97
C ARG A 126 16.12 0.95 -1.60
N TYR A 127 14.82 0.84 -1.42
CA TYR A 127 14.24 0.54 -0.10
C TYR A 127 13.63 -0.86 -0.01
N ASN A 128 13.77 -1.68 -1.04
CA ASN A 128 13.29 -3.05 -1.07
C ASN A 128 11.79 -3.19 -0.78
N VAL A 129 10.99 -2.29 -1.36
CA VAL A 129 9.53 -2.33 -1.25
C VAL A 129 8.93 -2.89 -2.53
N GLU A 130 7.64 -3.27 -2.46
CA GLU A 130 6.89 -3.72 -3.62
C GLU A 130 5.73 -2.77 -3.89
N PHE A 131 5.44 -2.52 -5.16
CA PHE A 131 4.23 -1.83 -5.60
C PHE A 131 3.34 -2.85 -6.27
N ILE A 132 2.19 -3.14 -5.66
CA ILE A 132 1.21 -4.08 -6.19
C ILE A 132 -0.07 -3.30 -6.48
N PHE A 133 -0.68 -3.54 -7.63
CA PHE A 133 -1.83 -2.79 -8.10
C PHE A 133 -3.09 -3.66 -8.08
N THR A 134 -4.21 -3.06 -7.74
CA THR A 134 -5.51 -3.73 -7.73
C THR A 134 -6.62 -2.71 -7.97
N THR A 135 -7.83 -3.19 -8.21
CA THR A 135 -9.01 -2.32 -8.28
C THR A 135 -9.59 -2.13 -6.88
N LYS A 136 -10.47 -1.13 -6.73
CA LYS A 136 -11.14 -0.87 -5.45
C LYS A 136 -11.97 -2.08 -5.00
N GLU A 137 -12.67 -2.73 -5.91
CA GLU A 137 -13.49 -3.91 -5.63
C GLU A 137 -12.65 -5.09 -5.15
N ASN A 138 -11.45 -5.26 -5.70
CA ASN A 138 -10.57 -6.39 -5.40
C ASN A 138 -9.58 -6.10 -4.27
N ALA A 139 -9.48 -4.86 -3.79
CA ALA A 139 -8.50 -4.49 -2.76
C ALA A 139 -8.61 -5.32 -1.48
N PRO A 140 -9.80 -5.53 -0.87
CA PRO A 140 -9.88 -6.34 0.34
C PRO A 140 -9.51 -7.79 0.12
N LYS A 141 -9.89 -8.36 -1.02
CA LYS A 141 -9.51 -9.72 -1.41
C LYS A 141 -8.00 -9.85 -1.59
N LYS A 142 -7.38 -8.84 -2.21
CA LYS A 142 -5.94 -8.79 -2.42
C LYS A 142 -5.17 -8.72 -1.10
N ILE A 143 -5.66 -7.96 -0.14
CA ILE A 143 -5.08 -7.90 1.21
C ILE A 143 -5.03 -9.30 1.84
N ILE A 144 -6.15 -10.02 1.81
CA ILE A 144 -6.21 -11.38 2.35
C ILE A 144 -5.21 -12.30 1.64
N GLU A 145 -5.18 -12.23 0.32
CA GLU A 145 -4.28 -13.04 -0.51
C GLU A 145 -2.81 -12.78 -0.15
N LEU A 146 -2.42 -11.52 -0.09
CA LEU A 146 -1.03 -11.13 0.18
C LEU A 146 -0.60 -11.52 1.60
N LEU A 147 -1.46 -11.33 2.59
CA LEU A 147 -1.16 -11.69 3.97
C LEU A 147 -1.18 -13.20 4.20
N GLY A 148 -1.88 -13.94 3.37
CA GLY A 148 -1.95 -15.39 3.45
C GLY A 148 -0.72 -16.10 2.88
N VAL A 149 0.15 -15.40 2.15
CA VAL A 149 1.39 -15.97 1.62
C VAL A 149 2.40 -16.11 2.76
N LYS A 150 2.92 -17.33 2.97
CA LYS A 150 3.93 -17.59 4.00
C LYS A 150 5.32 -17.60 3.37
N GLU A 151 6.17 -16.82 3.98
CA GLU A 151 7.58 -16.72 3.61
C GLU A 151 8.41 -17.89 4.18
#